data_a3fb5cb8291eb06af68fc136558d24b7
#
_entry.id   a3fb5cb8291eb06af68fc136558d24b7
#
_cell.length_a   1.000
_cell.length_b   1.000
_cell.length_c   1.000
_cell.angle_alpha   90.00
_cell.angle_beta   90.00
_cell.angle_gamma   90.00
#
_symmetry.space_group_name_H-M   'P 1'
#
loop_
_entity.id
_entity.type
_entity.pdbx_description
1 polymer ?
#
loop_
_entity_poly.entity_id
_entity_poly.type
_entity_poly.pdbx_seq_one_letter_code
_entity_poly.pdbx_strand_id
1 'polypeptide(L)'
;VEHLAREGSTGVVSCARGTVRKSLHLRDGKAVGAASNDPREYLGQLLVNFGHIDDVELAKAFKTQEETKVRLGKVLTMVGVVTPEIIRDVLAIKIRETLLDVFLWDSGVFSFDDTPPPPVDELDALIALGDILREAEFRATAWSAFRGEFPSGAAALEVEEQNVPDGFRPETVDGKVLALAREGKTIDEIGIAIHATDFHLYQRLYALARKGVLRA
;
A
#
# COMPACT_ATOMS: atom_id res chain seq x y z
N VAL A 1 -10.36 -5.45 -15.44
CA VAL A 1 -11.01 -4.64 -14.40
C VAL A 1 -12.07 -3.72 -15.00
N GLU A 2 -11.77 -2.95 -16.08
CA GLU A 2 -12.76 -2.09 -16.76
C GLU A 2 -14.03 -2.82 -17.17
N HIS A 3 -13.87 -4.00 -17.80
CA HIS A 3 -15.01 -4.84 -18.18
C HIS A 3 -15.87 -5.21 -16.96
N LEU A 4 -15.24 -5.65 -15.87
CA LEU A 4 -15.93 -6.00 -14.63
C LEU A 4 -16.67 -4.81 -14.00
N ALA A 5 -16.08 -3.61 -14.10
CA ALA A 5 -16.72 -2.37 -13.63
C ALA A 5 -17.98 -2.05 -14.43
N ARG A 6 -17.88 -2.14 -15.76
CA ARG A 6 -18.98 -1.81 -16.70
C ARG A 6 -20.15 -2.79 -16.62
N GLU A 7 -19.83 -4.08 -16.46
CA GLU A 7 -20.84 -5.14 -16.33
C GLU A 7 -21.45 -5.23 -14.91
N GLY A 8 -21.01 -4.40 -13.97
CA GLY A 8 -21.52 -4.47 -12.61
C GLY A 8 -21.19 -5.80 -11.90
N SER A 9 -20.03 -6.39 -12.22
CA SER A 9 -19.69 -7.74 -11.77
C SER A 9 -19.59 -7.86 -10.25
N THR A 10 -20.02 -9.02 -9.74
CA THR A 10 -19.85 -9.45 -8.34
C THR A 10 -18.97 -10.69 -8.32
N GLY A 11 -17.93 -10.71 -7.46
CA GLY A 11 -16.99 -11.83 -7.38
C GLY A 11 -15.63 -11.39 -6.84
N VAL A 12 -14.61 -12.22 -7.07
CA VAL A 12 -13.25 -12.00 -6.59
C VAL A 12 -12.27 -12.03 -7.76
N VAL A 13 -11.52 -10.93 -7.94
CA VAL A 13 -10.35 -10.89 -8.82
C VAL A 13 -9.13 -11.30 -8.00
N SER A 14 -8.43 -12.34 -8.44
CA SER A 14 -7.17 -12.80 -7.84
C SER A 14 -6.02 -12.49 -8.77
N CYS A 15 -4.94 -11.90 -8.23
CA CYS A 15 -3.74 -11.53 -8.95
C CYS A 15 -2.51 -12.15 -8.28
N ALA A 16 -1.55 -12.64 -9.08
CA ALA A 16 -0.33 -13.23 -8.56
C ALA A 16 0.88 -12.85 -9.40
N ARG A 17 1.99 -12.46 -8.73
CA ARG A 17 3.30 -12.18 -9.31
C ARG A 17 4.39 -12.75 -8.39
N GLY A 18 5.11 -13.77 -8.83
CA GLY A 18 6.06 -14.48 -7.99
C GLY A 18 5.40 -15.02 -6.72
N THR A 19 5.85 -14.59 -5.55
CA THR A 19 5.27 -14.95 -4.24
C THR A 19 4.14 -14.03 -3.80
N VAL A 20 3.98 -12.86 -4.44
CA VAL A 20 2.94 -11.89 -4.08
C VAL A 20 1.58 -12.38 -4.58
N ARG A 21 0.61 -12.32 -3.70
CA ARG A 21 -0.79 -12.68 -3.97
C ARG A 21 -1.69 -11.55 -3.50
N LYS A 22 -2.57 -11.10 -4.38
CA LYS A 22 -3.56 -10.06 -4.08
C LYS A 22 -4.93 -10.50 -4.55
N SER A 23 -5.96 -10.09 -3.83
CA SER A 23 -7.33 -10.25 -4.29
C SER A 23 -8.13 -8.98 -4.07
N LEU A 24 -9.06 -8.73 -4.99
CA LEU A 24 -10.02 -7.64 -4.95
C LEU A 24 -11.43 -8.24 -4.92
N HIS A 25 -12.19 -7.87 -3.94
CA HIS A 25 -13.57 -8.30 -3.78
C HIS A 25 -14.50 -7.27 -4.42
N LEU A 26 -15.33 -7.73 -5.34
CA LEU A 26 -16.25 -6.89 -6.10
C LEU A 26 -17.70 -7.20 -5.75
N ARG A 27 -18.52 -6.16 -5.69
CA ARG A 27 -19.98 -6.24 -5.58
C ARG A 27 -20.61 -5.14 -6.41
N ASP A 28 -21.45 -5.55 -7.35
CA ASP A 28 -22.15 -4.62 -8.26
C ASP A 28 -21.20 -3.60 -8.92
N GLY A 29 -20.03 -4.08 -9.39
CA GLY A 29 -19.00 -3.26 -10.04
C GLY A 29 -18.23 -2.31 -9.12
N LYS A 30 -18.39 -2.43 -7.80
CA LYS A 30 -17.63 -1.67 -6.79
C LYS A 30 -16.65 -2.55 -6.05
N ALA A 31 -15.50 -2.02 -5.69
CA ALA A 31 -14.58 -2.69 -4.78
C ALA A 31 -15.08 -2.54 -3.35
N VAL A 32 -15.27 -3.69 -2.68
CA VAL A 32 -15.78 -3.78 -1.30
C VAL A 32 -14.74 -4.32 -0.32
N GLY A 33 -13.59 -4.79 -0.83
CA GLY A 33 -12.52 -5.32 -0.01
C GLY A 33 -11.31 -5.68 -0.84
N ALA A 34 -10.16 -5.76 -0.20
CA ALA A 34 -8.93 -6.26 -0.80
C ALA A 34 -8.12 -7.05 0.23
N ALA A 35 -7.44 -8.10 -0.25
CA ALA A 35 -6.47 -8.83 0.53
C ALA A 35 -5.12 -8.88 -0.21
N SER A 36 -4.05 -8.92 0.56
CA SER A 36 -2.68 -9.03 0.06
C SER A 36 -1.86 -9.83 1.08
N ASN A 37 -0.85 -10.54 0.61
CA ASN A 37 0.17 -11.13 1.47
C ASN A 37 1.41 -10.22 1.62
N ASP A 38 1.37 -9.00 1.11
CA ASP A 38 2.39 -7.98 1.38
C ASP A 38 2.09 -7.31 2.73
N PRO A 39 2.99 -7.44 3.73
CA PRO A 39 2.78 -6.85 5.05
C PRO A 39 2.62 -5.32 5.03
N ARG A 40 3.19 -4.63 4.04
CA ARG A 40 3.08 -3.17 3.87
C ARG A 40 1.64 -2.70 3.64
N GLU A 41 0.78 -3.60 3.13
CA GLU A 41 -0.63 -3.35 2.83
C GLU A 41 -1.59 -3.84 3.93
N TYR A 42 -1.07 -4.34 5.05
CA TYR A 42 -1.95 -4.80 6.14
C TYR A 42 -2.60 -3.61 6.84
N LEU A 43 -3.89 -3.74 7.18
CA LEU A 43 -4.65 -2.70 7.87
C LEU A 43 -3.92 -2.17 9.11
N GLY A 44 -3.38 -3.07 9.94
CA GLY A 44 -2.67 -2.68 11.15
C GLY A 44 -1.43 -1.81 10.83
N GLN A 45 -0.66 -2.20 9.81
CA GLN A 45 0.52 -1.44 9.41
C GLN A 45 0.15 -0.07 8.84
N LEU A 46 -0.92 0.02 8.05
CA LEU A 46 -1.41 1.31 7.54
C LEU A 46 -1.87 2.23 8.68
N LEU A 47 -2.57 1.70 9.68
CA LEU A 47 -2.97 2.47 10.85
C LEU A 47 -1.77 3.03 11.63
N VAL A 48 -0.70 2.25 11.80
CA VAL A 48 0.55 2.72 12.42
C VAL A 48 1.24 3.77 11.56
N ASN A 49 1.36 3.53 10.24
CA ASN A 49 2.01 4.46 9.31
C ASN A 49 1.31 5.83 9.25
N PHE A 50 -0.01 5.86 9.41
CA PHE A 50 -0.79 7.10 9.46
C PHE A 50 -0.85 7.72 10.86
N GLY A 51 -0.26 7.07 11.86
CA GLY A 51 -0.21 7.58 13.24
C GLY A 51 -1.54 7.49 13.99
N HIS A 52 -2.44 6.60 13.54
CA HIS A 52 -3.72 6.37 14.23
C HIS A 52 -3.59 5.46 15.44
N ILE A 53 -2.59 4.57 15.43
CA ILE A 53 -2.23 3.69 16.55
C ILE A 53 -0.71 3.56 16.60
N ASP A 54 -0.19 3.09 17.72
CA ASP A 54 1.22 2.71 17.87
C ASP A 54 1.40 1.16 17.76
N ASP A 55 2.67 0.72 17.74
CA ASP A 55 3.01 -0.71 17.65
C ASP A 55 2.53 -1.50 18.87
N VAL A 56 2.45 -0.87 20.06
CA VAL A 56 2.00 -1.51 21.30
C VAL A 56 0.50 -1.75 21.25
N GLU A 57 -0.26 -0.78 20.76
CA GLU A 57 -1.71 -0.88 20.55
C GLU A 57 -2.03 -1.94 19.50
N LEU A 58 -1.26 -1.95 18.39
CA LEU A 58 -1.41 -2.97 17.35
C LEU A 58 -1.16 -4.38 17.89
N ALA A 59 -0.09 -4.58 18.67
CA ALA A 59 0.23 -5.88 19.25
C ALA A 59 -0.88 -6.38 20.21
N LYS A 60 -1.45 -5.48 21.03
CA LYS A 60 -2.59 -5.81 21.90
C LYS A 60 -3.83 -6.20 21.10
N ALA A 61 -4.13 -5.45 20.03
CA ALA A 61 -5.27 -5.73 19.18
C ALA A 61 -5.14 -7.08 18.45
N PHE A 62 -3.93 -7.44 17.98
CA PHE A 62 -3.68 -8.75 17.40
C PHE A 62 -3.90 -9.89 18.38
N LYS A 63 -3.44 -9.76 19.63
CA LYS A 63 -3.69 -10.75 20.67
C LYS A 63 -5.21 -10.97 20.89
N THR A 64 -5.96 -9.88 20.99
CA THR A 64 -7.42 -9.94 21.13
C THR A 64 -8.07 -10.58 19.89
N GLN A 65 -7.59 -10.26 18.69
CA GLN A 65 -8.06 -10.88 17.46
C GLN A 65 -7.83 -12.39 17.44
N GLU A 66 -6.63 -12.84 17.87
CA GLU A 66 -6.30 -14.27 17.93
C GLU A 66 -7.21 -15.03 18.90
N GLU A 67 -7.53 -14.43 20.05
CA GLU A 67 -8.40 -15.03 21.07
C GLU A 67 -9.89 -15.04 20.66
N THR A 68 -10.35 -13.98 20.02
CA THR A 68 -11.78 -13.77 19.75
C THR A 68 -12.20 -14.12 18.33
N LYS A 69 -11.24 -14.22 17.39
CA LYS A 69 -11.47 -14.33 15.93
C LYS A 69 -12.26 -13.15 15.33
N VAL A 70 -12.39 -12.06 16.06
CA VAL A 70 -13.01 -10.82 15.58
C VAL A 70 -12.04 -10.09 14.65
N ARG A 71 -12.53 -9.46 13.57
CA ARG A 71 -11.68 -8.69 12.63
C ARG A 71 -10.96 -7.57 13.36
N LEU A 72 -9.67 -7.31 13.01
CA LEU A 72 -8.81 -6.31 13.64
C LEU A 72 -9.47 -4.92 13.76
N GLY A 73 -10.06 -4.42 12.66
CA GLY A 73 -10.74 -3.13 12.67
C GLY A 73 -11.86 -3.05 13.71
N LYS A 74 -12.63 -4.14 13.85
CA LYS A 74 -13.70 -4.23 14.86
C LYS A 74 -13.15 -4.31 16.28
N VAL A 75 -12.05 -5.04 16.49
CA VAL A 75 -11.36 -5.06 17.81
C VAL A 75 -10.95 -3.65 18.20
N LEU A 76 -10.25 -2.94 17.30
CA LEU A 76 -9.75 -1.58 17.57
C LEU A 76 -10.87 -0.56 17.85
N THR A 77 -12.00 -0.68 17.16
CA THR A 77 -13.16 0.19 17.41
C THR A 77 -13.87 -0.16 18.74
N MET A 78 -14.00 -1.45 19.05
CA MET A 78 -14.63 -1.90 20.31
C MET A 78 -13.85 -1.46 21.55
N VAL A 79 -12.52 -1.45 21.48
CA VAL A 79 -11.67 -0.98 22.59
C VAL A 79 -11.48 0.53 22.58
N GLY A 80 -12.05 1.27 21.62
CA GLY A 80 -12.04 2.72 21.56
C GLY A 80 -10.71 3.34 21.15
N VAL A 81 -9.79 2.56 20.57
CA VAL A 81 -8.47 3.07 20.10
C VAL A 81 -8.62 3.88 18.82
N VAL A 82 -9.51 3.45 17.91
CA VAL A 82 -9.83 4.20 16.69
C VAL A 82 -11.35 4.28 16.48
N THR A 83 -11.79 5.27 15.72
CA THR A 83 -13.21 5.38 15.37
C THR A 83 -13.56 4.53 14.13
N PRO A 84 -14.86 4.17 13.94
CA PRO A 84 -15.31 3.49 12.73
C PRO A 84 -14.98 4.24 11.44
N GLU A 85 -14.99 5.57 11.46
CA GLU A 85 -14.66 6.45 10.33
C GLU A 85 -13.20 6.24 9.90
N ILE A 86 -12.26 6.26 10.86
CA ILE A 86 -10.82 6.02 10.59
C ILE A 86 -10.63 4.64 9.97
N ILE A 87 -11.30 3.61 10.48
CA ILE A 87 -11.21 2.26 9.90
C ILE A 87 -11.72 2.25 8.45
N ARG A 88 -12.87 2.88 8.16
CA ARG A 88 -13.39 2.96 6.78
C ARG A 88 -12.42 3.68 5.84
N ASP A 89 -11.87 4.82 6.29
CA ASP A 89 -10.94 5.62 5.48
C ASP A 89 -9.66 4.83 5.18
N VAL A 90 -9.08 4.16 6.18
CA VAL A 90 -7.87 3.35 5.98
C VAL A 90 -8.16 2.10 5.15
N LEU A 91 -9.33 1.46 5.28
CA LEU A 91 -9.75 0.37 4.41
C LEU A 91 -9.95 0.84 2.96
N ALA A 92 -10.50 2.04 2.76
CA ALA A 92 -10.62 2.63 1.43
C ALA A 92 -9.24 2.83 0.79
N ILE A 93 -8.28 3.38 1.54
CA ILE A 93 -6.88 3.52 1.08
C ILE A 93 -6.29 2.14 0.77
N LYS A 94 -6.44 1.16 1.65
CA LYS A 94 -5.96 -0.21 1.44
C LYS A 94 -6.47 -0.81 0.13
N ILE A 95 -7.78 -0.73 -0.12
CA ILE A 95 -8.39 -1.26 -1.35
C ILE A 95 -7.78 -0.57 -2.58
N ARG A 96 -7.65 0.77 -2.55
CA ARG A 96 -7.07 1.54 -3.67
C ARG A 96 -5.61 1.15 -3.90
N GLU A 97 -4.77 1.18 -2.88
CA GLU A 97 -3.34 0.89 -2.99
C GLU A 97 -3.08 -0.54 -3.45
N THR A 98 -3.82 -1.52 -2.90
CA THR A 98 -3.69 -2.93 -3.31
C THR A 98 -3.97 -3.11 -4.80
N LEU A 99 -4.99 -2.43 -5.34
CA LEU A 99 -5.32 -2.52 -6.75
C LEU A 99 -4.37 -1.69 -7.63
N LEU A 100 -4.03 -0.47 -7.20
CA LEU A 100 -3.13 0.42 -7.95
C LEU A 100 -1.74 -0.19 -8.11
N ASP A 101 -1.23 -0.91 -7.11
CA ASP A 101 0.03 -1.65 -7.23
C ASP A 101 -0.03 -2.72 -8.33
N VAL A 102 -1.15 -3.44 -8.46
CA VAL A 102 -1.32 -4.45 -9.54
C VAL A 102 -1.21 -3.83 -10.93
N PHE A 103 -1.67 -2.61 -11.14
CA PHE A 103 -1.53 -1.90 -12.42
C PHE A 103 -0.09 -1.51 -12.76
N LEU A 104 0.81 -1.54 -11.79
CA LEU A 104 2.24 -1.28 -12.00
C LEU A 104 3.04 -2.56 -12.32
N TRP A 105 2.40 -3.73 -12.34
CA TRP A 105 3.09 -4.98 -12.61
C TRP A 105 3.34 -5.17 -14.11
N ASP A 106 4.59 -5.48 -14.46
CA ASP A 106 4.98 -5.79 -15.86
C ASP A 106 4.54 -7.19 -16.28
N SER A 107 4.29 -8.08 -15.31
CA SER A 107 3.90 -9.47 -15.55
C SER A 107 3.11 -10.03 -14.36
N GLY A 108 2.37 -11.08 -14.59
CA GLY A 108 1.58 -11.75 -13.55
C GLY A 108 0.45 -12.55 -14.17
N VAL A 109 -0.29 -13.22 -13.30
CA VAL A 109 -1.52 -13.93 -13.67
C VAL A 109 -2.68 -13.38 -12.90
N PHE A 110 -3.85 -13.35 -13.53
CA PHE A 110 -5.09 -12.97 -12.85
C PHE A 110 -6.20 -13.96 -13.21
N SER A 111 -7.15 -14.10 -12.31
CA SER A 111 -8.38 -14.85 -12.51
C SER A 111 -9.55 -14.10 -11.90
N PHE A 112 -10.74 -14.37 -12.39
CA PHE A 112 -11.99 -13.89 -11.80
C PHE A 112 -12.84 -15.12 -11.43
N ASP A 113 -13.33 -15.09 -10.20
CA ASP A 113 -14.26 -16.06 -9.64
C ASP A 113 -15.55 -15.30 -9.31
N ASP A 114 -16.69 -15.75 -9.83
CA ASP A 114 -18.00 -15.13 -9.64
C ASP A 114 -18.66 -15.47 -8.30
N THR A 115 -17.95 -16.21 -7.43
CA THR A 115 -18.40 -16.45 -6.06
C THR A 115 -18.53 -15.14 -5.30
N PRO A 116 -19.72 -14.80 -4.80
CA PRO A 116 -19.91 -13.53 -4.09
C PRO A 116 -19.01 -13.43 -2.86
N PRO A 117 -18.34 -12.26 -2.65
CA PRO A 117 -17.58 -12.03 -1.43
C PRO A 117 -18.51 -11.99 -0.20
N PRO A 118 -17.96 -12.12 1.02
CA PRO A 118 -18.74 -11.98 2.25
C PRO A 118 -19.59 -10.71 2.26
N PRO A 119 -20.73 -10.71 2.98
CA PRO A 119 -21.55 -9.52 3.11
C PRO A 119 -20.73 -8.31 3.61
N VAL A 120 -21.04 -7.14 3.08
CA VAL A 120 -20.46 -5.86 3.52
C VAL A 120 -20.99 -5.55 4.92
N ASP A 121 -20.10 -5.14 5.81
CA ASP A 121 -20.47 -4.66 7.15
C ASP A 121 -20.28 -3.13 7.27
N GLU A 122 -20.61 -2.56 8.42
CA GLU A 122 -20.58 -1.12 8.66
C GLU A 122 -19.17 -0.48 8.58
N LEU A 123 -18.12 -1.28 8.72
CA LEU A 123 -16.74 -0.83 8.63
C LEU A 123 -16.16 -0.96 7.22
N ASP A 124 -16.84 -1.65 6.30
CA ASP A 124 -16.32 -1.86 4.96
C ASP A 124 -16.39 -0.57 4.10
N ALA A 125 -15.40 -0.37 3.25
CA ALA A 125 -15.38 0.72 2.28
C ALA A 125 -15.98 0.26 0.95
N LEU A 126 -16.63 1.19 0.24
CA LEU A 126 -17.20 0.98 -1.09
C LEU A 126 -16.55 1.95 -2.08
N ILE A 127 -15.79 1.44 -3.04
CA ILE A 127 -15.04 2.28 -3.99
C ILE A 127 -15.46 1.97 -5.41
N ALA A 128 -15.82 3.01 -6.17
CA ALA A 128 -16.09 2.86 -7.59
C ALA A 128 -14.80 2.51 -8.34
N LEU A 129 -14.81 1.42 -9.12
CA LEU A 129 -13.62 0.99 -9.87
C LEU A 129 -13.15 2.05 -10.89
N GLY A 130 -14.07 2.82 -11.47
CA GLY A 130 -13.72 3.90 -12.39
C GLY A 130 -12.81 4.96 -11.80
N ASP A 131 -12.92 5.24 -10.49
CA ASP A 131 -12.04 6.20 -9.81
C ASP A 131 -10.62 5.65 -9.70
N ILE A 132 -10.50 4.35 -9.38
CA ILE A 132 -9.20 3.68 -9.29
C ILE A 132 -8.53 3.59 -10.66
N LEU A 133 -9.29 3.30 -11.70
CA LEU A 133 -8.77 3.20 -13.08
C LEU A 133 -8.17 4.52 -13.56
N ARG A 134 -8.84 5.65 -13.31
CA ARG A 134 -8.29 6.97 -13.68
C ARG A 134 -6.99 7.28 -12.94
N GLU A 135 -6.91 6.92 -11.66
CA GLU A 135 -5.68 7.07 -10.90
C GLU A 135 -4.57 6.14 -11.39
N ALA A 136 -4.91 4.90 -11.79
CA ALA A 136 -3.96 3.94 -12.32
C ALA A 136 -3.26 4.45 -13.59
N GLU A 137 -3.99 5.07 -14.52
CA GLU A 137 -3.43 5.68 -15.73
C GLU A 137 -2.41 6.78 -15.39
N PHE A 138 -2.76 7.65 -14.43
CA PHE A 138 -1.85 8.69 -13.97
C PHE A 138 -0.59 8.09 -13.32
N ARG A 139 -0.75 7.10 -12.43
CA ARG A 139 0.38 6.42 -11.77
C ARG A 139 1.27 5.66 -12.75
N ALA A 140 0.70 5.02 -13.77
CA ALA A 140 1.49 4.31 -14.79
C ALA A 140 2.43 5.25 -15.55
N THR A 141 1.97 6.47 -15.87
CA THR A 141 2.82 7.49 -16.50
C THR A 141 3.98 7.93 -15.59
N ALA A 142 3.69 8.23 -14.31
CA ALA A 142 4.72 8.59 -13.34
C ALA A 142 5.68 7.43 -13.06
N TRP A 143 5.16 6.20 -12.99
CA TRP A 143 5.93 4.99 -12.76
C TRP A 143 6.99 4.76 -13.82
N SER A 144 6.67 5.00 -15.10
CA SER A 144 7.63 4.91 -16.18
C SER A 144 8.83 5.85 -15.97
N ALA A 145 8.59 7.08 -15.51
CA ALA A 145 9.66 8.03 -15.18
C ALA A 145 10.49 7.57 -13.98
N PHE A 146 9.83 7.06 -12.94
CA PHE A 146 10.51 6.54 -11.75
C PHE A 146 11.41 5.35 -12.07
N ARG A 147 10.91 4.40 -12.88
CA ARG A 147 11.66 3.23 -13.33
C ARG A 147 12.76 3.57 -14.31
N GLY A 148 12.65 4.67 -15.03
CA GLY A 148 13.74 5.22 -15.86
C GLY A 148 14.94 5.69 -15.04
N GLU A 149 14.70 6.29 -13.86
CA GLU A 149 15.74 6.73 -12.92
C GLU A 149 16.27 5.57 -12.05
N PHE A 150 15.37 4.71 -11.57
CA PHE A 150 15.67 3.57 -10.69
C PHE A 150 15.17 2.26 -11.31
N PRO A 151 15.95 1.64 -12.24
CA PRO A 151 15.49 0.47 -13.00
C PRO A 151 15.29 -0.79 -12.16
N SER A 152 15.98 -0.92 -11.02
CA SER A 152 15.98 -2.12 -10.18
C SER A 152 15.79 -1.79 -8.71
N GLY A 153 14.87 -2.49 -8.04
CA GLY A 153 14.72 -2.45 -6.59
C GLY A 153 15.90 -3.04 -5.82
N ALA A 154 16.72 -3.88 -6.48
CA ALA A 154 17.94 -4.42 -5.90
C ALA A 154 19.14 -3.44 -5.94
N ALA A 155 18.97 -2.24 -6.53
CA ALA A 155 20.02 -1.22 -6.53
C ALA A 155 20.18 -0.62 -5.13
N ALA A 156 21.44 -0.41 -4.72
CA ALA A 156 21.78 0.46 -3.60
C ALA A 156 21.80 1.91 -4.07
N LEU A 157 21.54 2.83 -3.15
CA LEU A 157 21.49 4.26 -3.45
C LEU A 157 22.71 4.97 -2.86
N GLU A 158 23.27 5.92 -3.62
CA GLU A 158 24.30 6.82 -3.13
C GLU A 158 23.68 8.15 -2.67
N VAL A 159 24.11 8.64 -1.50
CA VAL A 159 23.71 9.94 -0.95
C VAL A 159 24.75 10.99 -1.28
N GLU A 160 24.34 12.03 -1.97
CA GLU A 160 25.18 13.19 -2.29
C GLU A 160 25.11 14.19 -1.12
N GLU A 161 25.99 14.00 -0.13
CA GLU A 161 25.94 14.72 1.16
C GLU A 161 25.98 16.25 1.00
N GLN A 162 26.68 16.77 -0.01
CA GLN A 162 26.74 18.21 -0.29
C GLN A 162 25.38 18.80 -0.73
N ASN A 163 24.44 17.97 -1.15
CA ASN A 163 23.12 18.37 -1.62
C ASN A 163 22.01 18.11 -0.58
N VAL A 164 22.37 17.48 0.55
CA VAL A 164 21.40 17.28 1.64
C VAL A 164 21.16 18.63 2.31
N PRO A 165 19.90 19.13 2.36
CA PRO A 165 19.62 20.44 2.95
C PRO A 165 19.99 20.49 4.44
N ASP A 166 20.52 21.63 4.90
CA ASP A 166 20.71 21.93 6.30
C ASP A 166 19.36 21.82 7.04
N GLY A 167 19.32 21.07 8.14
CA GLY A 167 18.10 20.86 8.92
C GLY A 167 17.20 19.72 8.40
N PHE A 168 17.71 18.86 7.56
CA PHE A 168 17.03 17.63 7.18
C PHE A 168 16.76 16.79 8.45
N ARG A 169 15.49 16.46 8.68
CA ARG A 169 15.08 15.81 9.94
C ARG A 169 15.15 14.29 9.83
N PRO A 170 15.99 13.60 10.65
CA PRO A 170 16.14 12.14 10.59
C PRO A 170 14.86 11.35 10.84
N GLU A 171 13.94 11.93 11.64
CA GLU A 171 12.65 11.32 11.97
C GLU A 171 11.62 11.34 10.84
N THR A 172 11.83 12.16 9.81
CA THR A 172 10.96 12.19 8.62
C THR A 172 11.16 10.94 7.76
N VAL A 173 10.17 10.63 6.93
CA VAL A 173 10.29 9.50 5.98
C VAL A 173 11.50 9.67 5.07
N ASP A 174 11.74 10.87 4.55
CA ASP A 174 12.90 11.15 3.71
C ASP A 174 14.21 11.00 4.50
N GLY A 175 14.24 11.43 5.78
CA GLY A 175 15.39 11.23 6.67
C GLY A 175 15.70 9.76 6.90
N LYS A 176 14.67 8.94 7.12
CA LYS A 176 14.82 7.47 7.24
C LYS A 176 15.32 6.84 5.94
N VAL A 177 14.82 7.29 4.78
CA VAL A 177 15.32 6.85 3.47
C VAL A 177 16.81 7.13 3.32
N LEU A 178 17.26 8.36 3.63
CA LEU A 178 18.69 8.72 3.53
C LEU A 178 19.55 7.93 4.53
N ALA A 179 19.08 7.70 5.75
CA ALA A 179 19.80 6.90 6.74
C ALA A 179 20.02 5.47 6.24
N LEU A 180 18.97 4.82 5.73
CA LEU A 180 19.04 3.47 5.18
C LEU A 180 19.90 3.40 3.89
N ALA A 181 19.85 4.42 3.04
CA ALA A 181 20.73 4.51 1.87
C ALA A 181 22.21 4.61 2.28
N ARG A 182 22.56 5.39 3.31
CA ARG A 182 23.92 5.47 3.88
C ARG A 182 24.40 4.13 4.45
N GLU A 183 23.46 3.28 4.93
CA GLU A 183 23.76 1.91 5.38
C GLU A 183 23.97 0.94 4.20
N GLY A 184 23.85 1.40 2.95
CA GLY A 184 23.96 0.57 1.75
C GLY A 184 22.77 -0.33 1.49
N LYS A 185 21.61 -0.03 2.07
CA LYS A 185 20.37 -0.78 1.82
C LYS A 185 19.89 -0.58 0.40
N THR A 186 19.38 -1.66 -0.20
CA THR A 186 18.72 -1.61 -1.51
C THR A 186 17.37 -0.90 -1.43
N ILE A 187 16.86 -0.45 -2.58
CA ILE A 187 15.55 0.19 -2.67
C ILE A 187 14.46 -0.71 -2.06
N ASP A 188 14.48 -2.02 -2.37
CA ASP A 188 13.51 -2.99 -1.83
C ASP A 188 13.62 -3.09 -0.29
N GLU A 189 14.85 -3.17 0.26
CA GLU A 189 15.06 -3.20 1.70
C GLU A 189 14.61 -1.91 2.39
N ILE A 190 14.84 -0.75 1.75
CA ILE A 190 14.35 0.54 2.24
C ILE A 190 12.82 0.54 2.28
N GLY A 191 12.16 0.09 1.20
CA GLY A 191 10.69 0.01 1.14
C GLY A 191 10.10 -0.84 2.26
N ILE A 192 10.71 -1.98 2.54
CA ILE A 192 10.32 -2.86 3.65
C ILE A 192 10.53 -2.16 4.99
N ALA A 193 11.70 -1.55 5.21
CA ALA A 193 12.07 -0.96 6.49
C ALA A 193 11.20 0.26 6.87
N ILE A 194 10.76 1.06 5.89
CA ILE A 194 9.87 2.20 6.12
C ILE A 194 8.38 1.88 5.90
N HIS A 195 8.06 0.62 5.59
CA HIS A 195 6.71 0.14 5.28
C HIS A 195 6.00 0.93 4.16
N ALA A 196 6.75 1.43 3.19
CA ALA A 196 6.20 2.12 2.02
C ALA A 196 5.89 1.15 0.89
N THR A 197 4.75 1.34 0.22
CA THR A 197 4.47 0.65 -1.04
C THR A 197 5.44 1.14 -2.14
N ASP A 198 5.63 0.33 -3.17
CA ASP A 198 6.62 0.63 -4.21
C ASP A 198 6.40 2.00 -4.85
N PHE A 199 5.16 2.32 -5.22
CA PHE A 199 4.87 3.62 -5.85
C PHE A 199 5.27 4.82 -4.97
N HIS A 200 4.90 4.80 -3.68
CA HIS A 200 5.20 5.89 -2.76
C HIS A 200 6.69 6.00 -2.45
N LEU A 201 7.39 4.86 -2.33
CA LEU A 201 8.83 4.86 -2.18
C LEU A 201 9.51 5.50 -3.40
N TYR A 202 9.23 4.97 -4.60
CA TYR A 202 9.86 5.46 -5.83
C TYR A 202 9.52 6.93 -6.11
N GLN A 203 8.32 7.39 -5.78
CA GLN A 203 7.96 8.80 -5.86
C GLN A 203 8.87 9.68 -4.99
N ARG A 204 9.18 9.23 -3.75
CA ARG A 204 10.10 9.94 -2.86
C ARG A 204 11.52 9.91 -3.35
N LEU A 205 12.01 8.73 -3.77
CA LEU A 205 13.34 8.58 -4.34
C LEU A 205 13.53 9.50 -5.56
N TYR A 206 12.55 9.52 -6.46
CA TYR A 206 12.58 10.38 -7.63
C TYR A 206 12.61 11.87 -7.25
N ALA A 207 11.84 12.28 -6.25
CA ALA A 207 11.87 13.65 -5.78
C ALA A 207 13.22 14.03 -5.16
N LEU A 208 13.88 13.13 -4.44
CA LEU A 208 15.23 13.33 -3.89
C LEU A 208 16.31 13.34 -4.99
N ALA A 209 16.20 12.46 -5.98
CA ALA A 209 17.10 12.44 -7.15
C ALA A 209 16.99 13.75 -7.97
N ARG A 210 15.76 14.25 -8.18
CA ARG A 210 15.56 15.55 -8.88
C ARG A 210 16.16 16.74 -8.15
N LYS A 211 16.38 16.63 -6.84
CA LYS A 211 17.13 17.61 -6.02
C LYS A 211 18.64 17.33 -5.98
N GLY A 212 19.09 16.27 -6.64
CA GLY A 212 20.50 15.85 -6.64
C GLY A 212 20.95 15.23 -5.30
N VAL A 213 20.02 14.85 -4.40
CA VAL A 213 20.35 14.31 -3.07
C VAL A 213 20.65 12.81 -3.13
N LEU A 214 19.99 12.08 -4.06
CA LEU A 214 20.18 10.64 -4.28
C LEU A 214 20.49 10.33 -5.73
N ARG A 215 21.24 9.25 -5.95
CA ARG A 215 21.39 8.57 -7.25
C ARG A 215 21.47 7.06 -7.08
N ALA A 216 21.14 6.31 -8.15
CA ALA A 216 21.31 4.85 -8.23
C ALA A 216 22.73 4.50 -8.71
#